data_ae31bf154cbe11cf44f517c7b6c4fd16
#
_entry.id   ae31bf154cbe11cf44f517c7b6c4fd16
#
_cell.length_a   1.000
_cell.length_b   1.000
_cell.length_c   1.000
_cell.angle_alpha   90.00
_cell.angle_beta   90.00
_cell.angle_gamma   90.00
#
_symmetry.space_group_name_H-M   'P 1'
#
loop_
_entity.id
_entity.type
_entity.pdbx_description
1 polymer ?
#
loop_
_entity_poly.entity_id
_entity_poly.type
_entity_poly.pdbx_seq_one_letter_code
_entity_poly.pdbx_strand_id
1 'polypeptide(L)'
;MRKCLAAVLILTVCVFPAMTSFAWNAAGHELVDLIAYQQLTPAARLAVGELLRQHPRYEKDLLANKPEDVDAGLWAFLIAGTWPDVVRSQAHPMMQTENHSVWHYVDYPFNLGTAEGPVPEEEWVPGTDPKNLLQAMTKIQADLNDAAVKDYDKAIRLCWLEHLIGDLHQPLHTSALFSDRFPQGDRGGNSQIVQPKNGKPVNLHFYWDSAVTTDATLPAVAKLAAELTADPELSREALKDELSHGAVKDWVMESYAVCKSIVYRDGTLPSSVAPATRGVIPNGVPPLPEGYEADAAKTARRRIVLAGYRLADQINAIYK
;
A
#
# COMPACT_ATOMS: atom_id res chain seq x y z
N MET A 1 57.88 15.51 -30.37
CA MET A 1 57.37 14.81 -29.19
C MET A 1 55.95 15.37 -28.88
N ARG A 2 54.89 14.68 -29.33
CA ARG A 2 53.49 15.07 -29.05
C ARG A 2 53.02 14.37 -27.79
N LYS A 3 52.69 15.14 -26.76
CA LYS A 3 52.11 14.60 -25.50
C LYS A 3 50.60 14.40 -25.73
N CYS A 4 50.12 13.16 -25.73
CA CYS A 4 48.71 12.82 -25.68
C CYS A 4 48.23 12.97 -24.21
N LEU A 5 47.37 13.93 -23.94
CA LEU A 5 46.60 13.95 -22.69
C LEU A 5 45.45 12.96 -22.84
N ALA A 6 45.44 11.91 -22.05
CA ALA A 6 44.27 11.06 -21.88
C ALA A 6 43.34 11.72 -20.87
N ALA A 7 42.15 12.13 -21.31
CA ALA A 7 41.12 12.56 -20.43
C ALA A 7 40.44 11.34 -19.78
N VAL A 8 40.62 11.17 -18.49
CA VAL A 8 39.90 10.17 -17.69
C VAL A 8 38.49 10.71 -17.41
N LEU A 9 37.50 10.13 -18.07
CA LEU A 9 36.08 10.40 -17.79
C LEU A 9 35.72 9.67 -16.51
N ILE A 10 35.62 10.38 -15.40
CA ILE A 10 35.11 9.82 -14.14
C ILE A 10 33.58 9.73 -14.27
N LEU A 11 33.08 8.53 -14.53
CA LEU A 11 31.67 8.22 -14.50
C LEU A 11 31.22 8.17 -13.02
N THR A 12 30.61 9.24 -12.51
CA THR A 12 30.02 9.25 -11.17
C THR A 12 28.77 8.40 -11.22
N VAL A 13 28.86 7.15 -10.81
CA VAL A 13 27.68 6.29 -10.60
C VAL A 13 27.02 6.74 -9.30
N CYS A 14 25.95 7.52 -9.41
CA CYS A 14 25.07 7.79 -8.28
C CYS A 14 24.33 6.50 -7.93
N VAL A 15 24.80 5.78 -6.91
CA VAL A 15 24.09 4.64 -6.34
C VAL A 15 22.96 5.22 -5.49
N PHE A 16 21.74 5.26 -6.05
CA PHE A 16 20.56 5.53 -5.25
C PHE A 16 20.23 4.27 -4.43
N PRO A 17 19.85 4.43 -3.15
CA PRO A 17 19.34 3.30 -2.36
C PRO A 17 18.18 2.65 -3.10
N ALA A 18 18.14 1.32 -3.05
CA ALA A 18 17.07 0.55 -3.66
C ALA A 18 15.74 0.97 -3.03
N MET A 19 14.94 1.75 -3.76
CA MET A 19 13.55 1.99 -3.37
C MET A 19 12.83 0.64 -3.45
N THR A 20 12.59 0.03 -2.28
CA THR A 20 11.65 -1.06 -2.14
C THR A 20 10.28 -0.46 -2.45
N SER A 21 9.55 -1.04 -3.39
CA SER A 21 8.16 -0.66 -3.61
C SER A 21 7.40 -1.10 -2.36
N PHE A 22 6.87 -0.13 -1.66
CA PHE A 22 5.91 -0.32 -0.58
C PHE A 22 4.53 -0.09 -1.20
N ALA A 23 3.47 -0.57 -0.59
CA ALA A 23 2.10 -0.11 -0.79
C ALA A 23 1.99 1.41 -0.58
N TRP A 24 0.86 1.94 -0.13
CA TRP A 24 0.94 3.31 0.38
C TRP A 24 2.23 3.44 1.21
N ASN A 25 2.96 4.54 1.08
CA ASN A 25 4.11 4.75 1.94
C ASN A 25 3.68 4.76 3.43
N ALA A 26 4.61 4.74 4.37
CA ALA A 26 4.29 4.71 5.80
C ALA A 26 3.26 5.77 6.21
N ALA A 27 3.37 7.01 5.68
CA ALA A 27 2.41 8.07 5.96
C ALA A 27 0.99 7.75 5.47
N GLY A 28 0.87 7.05 4.34
CA GLY A 28 -0.42 6.62 3.80
C GLY A 28 -1.08 5.54 4.66
N HIS A 29 -0.33 4.53 5.14
CA HIS A 29 -0.83 3.53 6.08
C HIS A 29 -1.23 4.16 7.41
N GLU A 30 -0.37 4.98 8.01
CA GLU A 30 -0.69 5.70 9.25
C GLU A 30 -1.94 6.59 9.11
N LEU A 31 -2.18 7.15 7.93
CA LEU A 31 -3.37 7.95 7.64
C LEU A 31 -4.64 7.09 7.58
N VAL A 32 -4.58 5.91 6.94
CA VAL A 32 -5.66 4.90 6.95
C VAL A 32 -5.98 4.50 8.37
N ASP A 33 -4.95 4.16 9.15
CA ASP A 33 -5.09 3.69 10.53
C ASP A 33 -5.64 4.78 11.45
N LEU A 34 -5.19 6.03 11.31
CA LEU A 34 -5.71 7.13 12.12
C LEU A 34 -7.19 7.41 11.83
N ILE A 35 -7.58 7.41 10.55
CA ILE A 35 -9.01 7.54 10.17
C ILE A 35 -9.82 6.38 10.77
N ALA A 36 -9.30 5.15 10.68
CA ALA A 36 -9.96 3.99 11.26
C ALA A 36 -10.07 4.09 12.78
N TYR A 37 -8.97 4.42 13.48
CA TYR A 37 -8.95 4.53 14.94
C TYR A 37 -9.97 5.54 15.47
N GLN A 38 -10.17 6.65 14.76
CA GLN A 38 -11.17 7.66 15.11
C GLN A 38 -12.61 7.13 15.01
N GLN A 39 -12.85 6.09 14.19
CA GLN A 39 -14.16 5.48 13.96
C GLN A 39 -14.39 4.21 14.79
N LEU A 40 -13.39 3.74 15.55
CA LEU A 40 -13.54 2.58 16.44
C LEU A 40 -14.50 2.89 17.59
N THR A 41 -15.36 1.92 17.91
CA THR A 41 -16.14 1.95 19.14
C THR A 41 -15.21 1.91 20.37
N PRO A 42 -15.64 2.40 21.55
CA PRO A 42 -14.82 2.27 22.75
C PRO A 42 -14.42 0.83 23.07
N ALA A 43 -15.32 -0.14 22.84
CA ALA A 43 -15.05 -1.56 23.05
C ALA A 43 -13.97 -2.08 22.07
N ALA A 44 -14.13 -1.81 20.78
CA ALA A 44 -13.15 -2.20 19.78
C ALA A 44 -11.77 -1.56 20.02
N ARG A 45 -11.76 -0.26 20.39
CA ARG A 45 -10.51 0.45 20.72
C ARG A 45 -9.77 -0.17 21.89
N LEU A 46 -10.50 -0.56 22.94
CA LEU A 46 -9.91 -1.27 24.10
C LEU A 46 -9.37 -2.64 23.67
N ALA A 47 -10.19 -3.43 22.95
CA ALA A 47 -9.82 -4.78 22.53
C ALA A 47 -8.58 -4.82 21.63
N VAL A 48 -8.49 -3.93 20.62
CA VAL A 48 -7.30 -3.86 19.75
C VAL A 48 -6.06 -3.41 20.53
N GLY A 49 -6.20 -2.47 21.47
CA GLY A 49 -5.10 -2.05 22.33
C GLY A 49 -4.58 -3.19 23.21
N GLU A 50 -5.47 -4.00 23.78
CA GLU A 50 -5.11 -5.18 24.58
C GLU A 50 -4.47 -6.27 23.70
N LEU A 51 -5.02 -6.49 22.51
CA LEU A 51 -4.49 -7.48 21.58
C LEU A 51 -3.09 -7.09 21.08
N LEU A 52 -2.87 -5.85 20.66
CA LEU A 52 -1.56 -5.38 20.19
C LEU A 52 -0.47 -5.51 21.26
N ARG A 53 -0.81 -5.39 22.55
CA ARG A 53 0.15 -5.67 23.66
C ARG A 53 0.65 -7.12 23.66
N GLN A 54 -0.08 -8.05 23.06
CA GLN A 54 0.36 -9.45 22.93
C GLN A 54 1.32 -9.65 21.74
N HIS A 55 1.53 -8.63 20.90
CA HIS A 55 2.49 -8.71 19.81
C HIS A 55 3.90 -9.01 20.34
N PRO A 56 4.60 -10.04 19.81
CA PRO A 56 5.88 -10.52 20.40
C PRO A 56 6.98 -9.45 20.41
N ARG A 57 6.78 -8.38 19.67
CA ARG A 57 7.72 -7.25 19.60
C ARG A 57 7.07 -5.90 19.89
N TYR A 58 6.01 -5.92 20.70
CA TYR A 58 5.23 -4.72 21.04
C TYR A 58 6.13 -3.52 21.40
N GLU A 59 6.99 -3.68 22.44
CA GLU A 59 7.85 -2.61 22.92
C GLU A 59 8.92 -2.17 21.88
N LYS A 60 9.43 -3.12 21.09
CA LYS A 60 10.57 -2.87 20.20
C LYS A 60 10.14 -2.35 18.83
N ASP A 61 8.97 -2.79 18.35
CA ASP A 61 8.49 -2.45 17.02
C ASP A 61 7.30 -1.50 17.10
N LEU A 62 6.21 -1.86 17.82
CA LEU A 62 4.99 -1.07 17.82
C LEU A 62 5.07 0.19 18.71
N LEU A 63 5.93 0.20 19.72
CA LEU A 63 6.22 1.39 20.50
C LEU A 63 7.54 2.08 20.13
N ALA A 64 8.19 1.64 19.05
CA ALA A 64 9.39 2.31 18.55
C ALA A 64 9.13 3.80 18.30
N ASN A 65 10.04 4.65 18.79
CA ASN A 65 9.98 6.11 18.61
C ASN A 65 8.67 6.77 19.06
N LYS A 66 7.88 6.14 19.94
CA LYS A 66 6.66 6.73 20.47
C LYS A 66 6.95 8.07 21.16
N PRO A 67 6.28 9.17 20.75
CA PRO A 67 6.37 10.44 21.48
C PRO A 67 5.83 10.28 22.91
N GLU A 68 6.42 11.02 23.88
CA GLU A 68 6.08 10.90 25.29
C GLU A 68 4.61 11.23 25.59
N ASP A 69 4.07 12.21 24.90
CA ASP A 69 2.72 12.75 25.07
C ASP A 69 1.63 12.02 24.25
N VAL A 70 2.00 10.98 23.49
CA VAL A 70 1.06 10.20 22.67
C VAL A 70 0.62 8.95 23.43
N ASP A 71 -0.68 8.67 23.40
CA ASP A 71 -1.25 7.44 23.95
C ASP A 71 -0.62 6.20 23.30
N ALA A 72 -0.25 5.22 24.12
CA ALA A 72 0.46 4.03 23.66
C ALA A 72 -0.43 3.12 22.76
N GLY A 73 -1.74 3.07 23.03
CA GLY A 73 -2.68 2.29 22.22
C GLY A 73 -2.87 2.90 20.83
N LEU A 74 -3.04 4.22 20.77
CA LEU A 74 -3.09 4.94 19.48
C LEU A 74 -1.79 4.74 18.70
N TRP A 75 -0.63 4.98 19.34
CA TRP A 75 0.66 4.85 18.65
C TRP A 75 0.88 3.44 18.13
N ALA A 76 0.66 2.42 18.95
CA ALA A 76 0.81 1.03 18.55
C ALA A 76 -0.10 0.67 17.37
N PHE A 77 -1.33 1.19 17.32
CA PHE A 77 -2.26 0.99 16.22
C PHE A 77 -1.75 1.64 14.91
N LEU A 78 -1.23 2.88 14.96
CA LEU A 78 -0.65 3.54 13.79
C LEU A 78 0.58 2.82 13.22
N ILE A 79 1.41 2.27 14.12
CA ILE A 79 2.62 1.55 13.70
C ILE A 79 2.31 0.11 13.26
N ALA A 80 1.23 -0.48 13.78
CA ALA A 80 0.80 -1.82 13.39
C ALA A 80 0.52 -1.93 11.89
N GLY A 81 -0.17 -0.94 11.30
CA GLY A 81 -0.41 -0.94 9.86
C GLY A 81 0.83 -0.75 8.98
N THR A 82 1.94 -0.25 9.52
CA THR A 82 3.21 -0.17 8.79
C THR A 82 4.14 -1.37 9.02
N TRP A 83 3.87 -2.16 10.07
CA TRP A 83 4.75 -3.25 10.51
C TRP A 83 5.02 -4.34 9.45
N PRO A 84 4.05 -4.77 8.60
CA PRO A 84 4.29 -5.74 7.53
C PRO A 84 5.37 -5.32 6.53
N ASP A 85 5.53 -4.03 6.30
CA ASP A 85 6.62 -3.51 5.47
C ASP A 85 7.96 -3.46 6.23
N VAL A 86 7.93 -3.15 7.53
CA VAL A 86 9.12 -3.14 8.38
C VAL A 86 9.73 -4.54 8.50
N VAL A 87 8.90 -5.57 8.63
CA VAL A 87 9.34 -6.96 8.76
C VAL A 87 10.04 -7.52 7.52
N ARG A 88 9.88 -6.87 6.35
CA ARG A 88 10.59 -7.23 5.11
C ARG A 88 12.09 -6.98 5.16
N SER A 89 12.55 -6.17 6.12
CA SER A 89 13.98 -5.89 6.28
C SER A 89 14.75 -7.17 6.63
N GLN A 90 15.83 -7.43 5.89
CA GLN A 90 16.72 -8.58 6.13
C GLN A 90 17.32 -8.61 7.55
N ALA A 91 17.40 -7.46 8.21
CA ALA A 91 17.86 -7.33 9.59
C ALA A 91 16.76 -7.60 10.62
N HIS A 92 15.48 -7.70 10.19
CA HIS A 92 14.38 -7.89 11.12
C HIS A 92 14.33 -9.35 11.61
N PRO A 93 14.23 -9.61 12.94
CA PRO A 93 14.32 -10.97 13.48
C PRO A 93 13.13 -11.88 13.07
N MET A 94 11.99 -11.30 12.70
CA MET A 94 10.81 -12.05 12.22
C MET A 94 10.70 -12.11 10.69
N MET A 95 11.69 -11.65 9.94
CA MET A 95 11.66 -11.61 8.47
C MET A 95 11.46 -13.01 7.87
N GLN A 96 12.03 -14.04 8.46
CA GLN A 96 11.94 -15.41 7.96
C GLN A 96 10.53 -16.02 8.10
N THR A 97 9.76 -15.59 9.09
CA THR A 97 8.43 -16.15 9.41
C THR A 97 7.29 -15.25 8.96
N GLU A 98 7.48 -13.94 8.98
CA GLU A 98 6.40 -12.98 8.79
C GLU A 98 6.55 -12.11 7.54
N ASN A 99 7.60 -12.28 6.72
CA ASN A 99 7.69 -11.59 5.44
C ASN A 99 6.90 -12.35 4.37
N HIS A 100 5.67 -11.94 4.17
CA HIS A 100 4.77 -12.51 3.16
C HIS A 100 4.64 -11.58 1.96
N SER A 101 5.70 -11.43 1.17
CA SER A 101 5.76 -10.44 0.09
C SER A 101 4.64 -10.55 -0.95
N VAL A 102 4.07 -11.74 -1.16
CA VAL A 102 2.96 -11.95 -2.11
C VAL A 102 1.60 -11.58 -1.54
N TRP A 103 1.48 -11.36 -0.22
CA TRP A 103 0.21 -10.96 0.40
C TRP A 103 -0.16 -9.51 0.08
N HIS A 104 0.82 -8.66 -0.23
CA HIS A 104 0.62 -7.21 -0.44
C HIS A 104 -0.19 -6.88 -1.70
N TYR A 105 -0.38 -7.81 -2.63
CA TYR A 105 -1.02 -7.51 -3.91
C TYR A 105 -1.81 -8.70 -4.49
N VAL A 106 -2.68 -8.38 -5.45
CA VAL A 106 -3.34 -9.36 -6.32
C VAL A 106 -3.35 -8.81 -7.75
N ASP A 107 -2.60 -9.41 -8.64
CA ASP A 107 -2.39 -8.91 -10.00
C ASP A 107 -3.50 -9.37 -10.95
N TYR A 108 -4.69 -8.72 -10.91
CA TYR A 108 -5.68 -8.91 -11.98
C TYR A 108 -5.14 -8.34 -13.28
N PRO A 109 -5.16 -9.11 -14.37
CA PRO A 109 -4.57 -8.67 -15.63
C PRO A 109 -5.42 -7.57 -16.28
N PHE A 110 -4.80 -6.45 -16.59
CA PHE A 110 -5.31 -5.48 -17.53
C PHE A 110 -4.64 -5.71 -18.89
N ASN A 111 -5.33 -6.41 -19.79
CA ASN A 111 -4.80 -6.85 -21.08
C ASN A 111 -5.02 -5.79 -22.14
N LEU A 112 -3.95 -5.44 -22.87
CA LEU A 112 -3.97 -4.55 -24.03
C LEU A 112 -3.33 -5.24 -25.24
N GLY A 113 -3.97 -5.12 -26.39
CA GLY A 113 -3.51 -5.79 -27.62
C GLY A 113 -3.69 -7.31 -27.54
N THR A 114 -2.63 -8.06 -27.85
CA THR A 114 -2.64 -9.54 -27.86
C THR A 114 -2.05 -10.19 -26.62
N ALA A 115 -1.50 -9.38 -25.71
CA ALA A 115 -0.93 -9.89 -24.47
C ALA A 115 -2.01 -10.26 -23.46
N GLU A 116 -1.90 -11.44 -22.87
CA GLU A 116 -2.82 -11.94 -21.85
C GLU A 116 -2.06 -12.33 -20.58
N GLY A 117 -2.49 -11.79 -19.45
CA GLY A 117 -1.97 -12.15 -18.14
C GLY A 117 -2.81 -13.22 -17.44
N PRO A 118 -2.21 -13.97 -16.50
CA PRO A 118 -2.93 -14.97 -15.73
C PRO A 118 -3.95 -14.33 -14.78
N VAL A 119 -5.14 -14.92 -14.68
CA VAL A 119 -6.11 -14.56 -13.66
C VAL A 119 -5.66 -15.18 -12.32
N PRO A 120 -5.60 -14.39 -11.23
CA PRO A 120 -5.15 -14.91 -9.93
C PRO A 120 -6.15 -15.92 -9.36
N GLU A 121 -5.63 -16.92 -8.61
CA GLU A 121 -6.46 -17.80 -7.79
C GLU A 121 -7.07 -17.00 -6.64
N GLU A 122 -8.38 -17.00 -6.49
CA GLU A 122 -9.08 -16.20 -5.49
C GLU A 122 -9.32 -16.96 -4.18
N GLU A 123 -9.59 -18.26 -4.29
CA GLU A 123 -9.93 -19.08 -3.13
C GLU A 123 -8.67 -19.49 -2.35
N TRP A 124 -8.72 -19.27 -1.05
CA TRP A 124 -7.70 -19.80 -0.14
C TRP A 124 -8.08 -21.20 0.35
N VAL A 125 -7.11 -22.10 0.31
CA VAL A 125 -7.27 -23.46 0.85
C VAL A 125 -6.71 -23.48 2.29
N PRO A 126 -7.55 -23.79 3.31
CA PRO A 126 -7.09 -23.89 4.69
C PRO A 126 -5.87 -24.81 4.85
N GLY A 127 -4.88 -24.35 5.61
CA GLY A 127 -3.62 -25.08 5.83
C GLY A 127 -2.55 -24.83 4.77
N THR A 128 -2.82 -24.01 3.75
CA THR A 128 -1.80 -23.55 2.78
C THR A 128 -1.40 -22.10 3.01
N ASP A 129 -0.22 -21.72 2.51
CA ASP A 129 0.18 -20.31 2.49
C ASP A 129 -0.60 -19.56 1.42
N PRO A 130 -1.17 -18.37 1.76
CA PRO A 130 -1.80 -17.50 0.78
C PRO A 130 -0.84 -17.08 -0.33
N LYS A 131 -1.33 -17.05 -1.56
CA LYS A 131 -0.56 -16.71 -2.78
C LYS A 131 -0.75 -15.27 -3.23
N ASN A 132 -1.68 -14.55 -2.64
CA ASN A 132 -2.02 -13.16 -2.96
C ASN A 132 -2.83 -12.51 -1.83
N LEU A 133 -3.11 -11.24 -1.99
CA LEU A 133 -3.85 -10.41 -1.04
C LEU A 133 -5.24 -10.97 -0.69
N LEU A 134 -6.02 -11.44 -1.66
CA LEU A 134 -7.37 -11.98 -1.40
C LEU A 134 -7.34 -13.20 -0.50
N GLN A 135 -6.45 -14.14 -0.79
CA GLN A 135 -6.26 -15.34 0.01
C GLN A 135 -5.74 -14.98 1.42
N ALA A 136 -4.81 -14.01 1.51
CA ALA A 136 -4.29 -13.53 2.78
C ALA A 136 -5.39 -12.90 3.64
N MET A 137 -6.24 -12.04 3.07
CA MET A 137 -7.36 -11.44 3.77
C MET A 137 -8.34 -12.50 4.29
N THR A 138 -8.67 -13.51 3.48
CA THR A 138 -9.53 -14.62 3.89
C THR A 138 -8.95 -15.38 5.09
N LYS A 139 -7.64 -15.71 5.03
CA LYS A 139 -6.94 -16.36 6.14
C LYS A 139 -6.92 -15.50 7.41
N ILE A 140 -6.57 -14.22 7.28
CA ILE A 140 -6.46 -13.29 8.41
C ILE A 140 -7.82 -13.13 9.12
N GLN A 141 -8.91 -12.96 8.35
CA GLN A 141 -10.25 -12.86 8.90
C GLN A 141 -10.66 -14.17 9.62
N ALA A 142 -10.30 -15.33 9.08
CA ALA A 142 -10.55 -16.61 9.73
C ALA A 142 -9.75 -16.70 11.05
N ASP A 143 -8.43 -16.41 11.03
CA ASP A 143 -7.55 -16.50 12.20
C ASP A 143 -8.01 -15.55 13.33
N LEU A 144 -8.43 -14.31 13.01
CA LEU A 144 -8.89 -13.36 14.01
C LEU A 144 -10.21 -13.79 14.70
N ASN A 145 -11.08 -14.52 13.99
CA ASN A 145 -12.36 -15.00 14.51
C ASN A 145 -12.24 -16.39 15.18
N ASP A 146 -11.12 -17.11 15.02
CA ASP A 146 -10.94 -18.43 15.62
C ASP A 146 -10.45 -18.34 17.07
N ALA A 147 -11.23 -18.86 18.02
CA ALA A 147 -10.87 -18.89 19.44
C ALA A 147 -9.65 -19.79 19.73
N ALA A 148 -9.29 -20.71 18.83
CA ALA A 148 -8.12 -21.57 19.00
C ALA A 148 -6.80 -20.87 18.62
N VAL A 149 -6.83 -19.79 17.87
CA VAL A 149 -5.65 -18.99 17.52
C VAL A 149 -5.23 -18.16 18.74
N LYS A 150 -3.95 -18.21 19.07
CA LYS A 150 -3.39 -17.52 20.24
C LYS A 150 -3.34 -16.02 20.02
N ASP A 151 -3.45 -15.25 21.10
CA ASP A 151 -3.49 -13.78 21.04
C ASP A 151 -2.24 -13.16 20.41
N TYR A 152 -1.04 -13.73 20.63
CA TYR A 152 0.16 -13.20 19.97
C TYR A 152 0.14 -13.39 18.45
N ASP A 153 -0.43 -14.50 17.95
CA ASP A 153 -0.64 -14.72 16.52
C ASP A 153 -1.71 -13.76 15.98
N LYS A 154 -2.81 -13.60 16.73
CA LYS A 154 -3.86 -12.62 16.37
C LYS A 154 -3.35 -11.18 16.34
N ALA A 155 -2.42 -10.81 17.24
CA ALA A 155 -1.81 -9.49 17.20
C ALA A 155 -1.03 -9.27 15.90
N ILE A 156 -0.29 -10.27 15.44
CA ILE A 156 0.37 -10.24 14.11
C ILE A 156 -0.66 -10.17 12.98
N ARG A 157 -1.76 -10.95 13.07
CA ARG A 157 -2.84 -10.92 12.06
C ARG A 157 -3.55 -9.56 12.03
N LEU A 158 -3.65 -8.87 13.16
CA LEU A 158 -4.21 -7.51 13.19
C LEU A 158 -3.30 -6.52 12.44
N CYS A 159 -1.97 -6.57 12.64
CA CYS A 159 -1.03 -5.77 11.85
C CYS A 159 -1.21 -6.02 10.34
N TRP A 160 -1.34 -7.27 9.94
CA TRP A 160 -1.59 -7.63 8.55
C TRP A 160 -2.96 -7.17 8.04
N LEU A 161 -4.02 -7.23 8.86
CA LEU A 161 -5.35 -6.73 8.48
C LEU A 161 -5.31 -5.23 8.17
N GLU A 162 -4.74 -4.44 9.07
CA GLU A 162 -4.58 -2.99 8.92
C GLU A 162 -3.83 -2.67 7.62
N HIS A 163 -2.69 -3.31 7.43
CA HIS A 163 -1.85 -3.11 6.24
C HIS A 163 -2.56 -3.46 4.94
N LEU A 164 -3.11 -4.68 4.84
CA LEU A 164 -3.71 -5.16 3.60
C LEU A 164 -4.99 -4.43 3.21
N ILE A 165 -5.74 -3.90 4.17
CA ILE A 165 -6.86 -3.00 3.85
C ILE A 165 -6.33 -1.70 3.24
N GLY A 166 -5.20 -1.18 3.69
CA GLY A 166 -4.51 -0.09 3.02
C GLY A 166 -4.10 -0.46 1.60
N ASP A 167 -3.38 -1.58 1.44
CA ASP A 167 -2.83 -2.08 0.17
C ASP A 167 -3.90 -2.26 -0.90
N LEU A 168 -4.98 -2.95 -0.58
CA LEU A 168 -6.04 -3.22 -1.55
C LEU A 168 -6.76 -1.95 -2.04
N HIS A 169 -6.61 -0.82 -1.33
CA HIS A 169 -7.14 0.47 -1.75
C HIS A 169 -6.12 1.30 -2.57
N GLN A 170 -4.86 0.87 -2.66
CA GLN A 170 -3.90 1.40 -3.63
C GLN A 170 -4.12 0.68 -4.97
N PRO A 171 -4.56 1.39 -6.03
CA PRO A 171 -5.04 0.73 -7.25
C PRO A 171 -4.04 -0.23 -7.89
N LEU A 172 -2.75 0.10 -7.86
CA LEU A 172 -1.68 -0.72 -8.47
C LEU A 172 -1.35 -2.00 -7.69
N HIS A 173 -1.90 -2.18 -6.47
CA HIS A 173 -1.83 -3.44 -5.73
C HIS A 173 -2.88 -4.48 -6.20
N THR A 174 -3.78 -4.07 -7.09
CA THR A 174 -4.86 -4.95 -7.57
C THR A 174 -4.78 -5.28 -9.04
N SER A 175 -3.77 -4.76 -9.76
CA SER A 175 -3.68 -4.95 -11.20
C SER A 175 -2.25 -4.92 -11.73
N ALA A 176 -1.99 -5.72 -12.76
CA ALA A 176 -0.82 -5.59 -13.62
C ALA A 176 -1.24 -5.38 -15.08
N LEU A 177 -0.57 -4.43 -15.77
CA LEU A 177 -0.79 -4.16 -17.18
C LEU A 177 0.00 -5.15 -18.04
N PHE A 178 -0.72 -5.90 -18.89
CA PHE A 178 -0.15 -6.77 -19.92
C PHE A 178 -0.31 -6.14 -21.30
N SER A 179 0.77 -6.04 -22.05
CA SER A 179 0.80 -5.46 -23.40
C SER A 179 2.03 -5.92 -24.14
N ASP A 180 2.16 -5.57 -25.44
CA ASP A 180 3.38 -5.83 -26.22
C ASP A 180 4.63 -5.23 -25.58
N ARG A 181 4.50 -4.13 -24.82
CA ARG A 181 5.59 -3.52 -24.03
C ARG A 181 5.88 -4.26 -22.74
N PHE A 182 4.89 -4.92 -22.18
CA PHE A 182 4.94 -5.64 -20.91
C PHE A 182 4.32 -7.03 -21.05
N PRO A 183 4.96 -7.94 -21.82
CA PRO A 183 4.37 -9.25 -22.13
C PRO A 183 4.29 -10.19 -20.91
N GLN A 184 5.01 -9.89 -19.84
CA GLN A 184 4.97 -10.61 -18.55
C GLN A 184 4.32 -9.78 -17.44
N GLY A 185 3.59 -8.72 -17.81
CA GLY A 185 3.02 -7.74 -16.89
C GLY A 185 4.00 -6.65 -16.47
N ASP A 186 3.47 -5.50 -16.13
CA ASP A 186 4.26 -4.35 -15.67
C ASP A 186 4.55 -4.35 -14.15
N ARG A 187 4.15 -5.42 -13.45
CA ARG A 187 4.34 -5.60 -12.01
C ARG A 187 3.66 -4.49 -11.20
N GLY A 188 2.39 -4.23 -11.49
CA GLY A 188 1.65 -3.16 -10.84
C GLY A 188 2.31 -1.79 -11.02
N GLY A 189 2.73 -1.44 -12.23
CA GLY A 189 3.37 -0.15 -12.54
C GLY A 189 4.84 -0.02 -12.16
N ASN A 190 5.45 -1.03 -11.48
CA ASN A 190 6.88 -0.98 -11.12
C ASN A 190 7.83 -0.97 -12.33
N SER A 191 7.38 -1.51 -13.46
CA SER A 191 8.14 -1.53 -14.71
C SER A 191 7.88 -0.31 -15.60
N GLN A 192 7.06 0.65 -15.16
CA GLN A 192 6.79 1.89 -15.87
C GLN A 192 7.44 3.08 -15.18
N ILE A 193 8.17 3.91 -15.93
CA ILE A 193 8.77 5.15 -15.44
C ILE A 193 7.98 6.32 -16.01
N VAL A 194 7.55 7.22 -15.13
CA VAL A 194 6.81 8.44 -15.43
C VAL A 194 7.55 9.68 -14.95
N GLN A 195 7.27 10.83 -15.56
CA GLN A 195 7.87 12.11 -15.21
C GLN A 195 6.82 13.05 -14.62
N PRO A 196 6.75 13.21 -13.27
CA PRO A 196 5.92 14.24 -12.65
C PRO A 196 6.37 15.65 -13.07
N LYS A 197 5.43 16.61 -13.12
CA LYS A 197 5.67 17.98 -13.59
C LYS A 197 6.81 18.67 -12.87
N ASN A 198 6.87 18.55 -11.55
CA ASN A 198 7.87 19.20 -10.71
C ASN A 198 8.78 18.20 -9.97
N GLY A 199 8.84 16.95 -10.44
CA GLY A 199 9.60 15.87 -9.80
C GLY A 199 10.69 15.29 -10.69
N LYS A 200 11.45 14.35 -10.13
CA LYS A 200 12.33 13.48 -10.90
C LYS A 200 11.50 12.31 -11.47
N PRO A 201 11.96 11.68 -12.57
CA PRO A 201 11.34 10.45 -13.04
C PRO A 201 11.33 9.39 -11.94
N VAL A 202 10.18 8.74 -11.77
CA VAL A 202 9.97 7.67 -10.78
C VAL A 202 9.19 6.53 -11.41
N ASN A 203 9.19 5.34 -10.81
CA ASN A 203 8.26 4.32 -11.27
C ASN A 203 6.81 4.70 -10.91
N LEU A 204 5.88 4.23 -11.72
CA LEU A 204 4.45 4.57 -11.58
C LEU A 204 3.87 4.08 -10.25
N HIS A 205 4.31 2.92 -9.77
CA HIS A 205 3.89 2.38 -8.49
C HIS A 205 4.27 3.31 -7.33
N PHE A 206 5.55 3.67 -7.22
CA PHE A 206 6.05 4.60 -6.21
C PHE A 206 5.38 5.98 -6.29
N TYR A 207 5.07 6.45 -7.50
CA TYR A 207 4.32 7.70 -7.69
C TYR A 207 2.97 7.64 -6.99
N TRP A 208 2.23 6.53 -7.17
CA TRP A 208 0.93 6.33 -6.53
C TRP A 208 1.03 6.09 -5.02
N ASP A 209 2.03 5.34 -4.54
CA ASP A 209 2.28 5.15 -3.11
C ASP A 209 2.47 6.48 -2.37
N SER A 210 2.97 7.49 -3.09
CA SER A 210 3.28 8.82 -2.56
C SER A 210 2.25 9.89 -2.94
N ALA A 211 1.13 9.52 -3.58
CA ALA A 211 0.21 10.48 -4.18
C ALA A 211 -0.56 11.35 -3.16
N VAL A 212 -0.66 10.92 -1.90
CA VAL A 212 -1.36 11.67 -0.86
C VAL A 212 -0.41 12.50 -0.01
N THR A 213 0.61 11.87 0.56
CA THR A 213 1.64 12.52 1.38
C THR A 213 2.87 11.64 1.50
N THR A 214 4.02 12.25 1.78
CA THR A 214 5.26 11.57 2.16
C THR A 214 5.72 11.95 3.57
N ASP A 215 4.97 12.81 4.26
CA ASP A 215 5.28 13.25 5.62
C ASP A 215 4.56 12.35 6.64
N ALA A 216 5.29 11.38 7.21
CA ALA A 216 4.82 10.46 8.22
C ALA A 216 4.94 11.00 9.65
N THR A 217 5.16 12.31 9.84
CA THR A 217 5.10 12.88 11.18
C THR A 217 3.66 12.89 11.70
N LEU A 218 3.46 12.48 12.95
CA LEU A 218 2.12 12.40 13.53
C LEU A 218 1.32 13.72 13.39
N PRO A 219 1.90 14.92 13.58
CA PRO A 219 1.18 16.18 13.33
C PRO A 219 0.71 16.35 11.89
N ALA A 220 1.51 15.93 10.88
CA ALA A 220 1.15 16.02 9.48
C ALA A 220 0.03 15.02 9.14
N VAL A 221 0.15 13.77 9.60
CA VAL A 221 -0.86 12.72 9.44
C VAL A 221 -2.18 13.14 10.11
N ALA A 222 -2.13 13.65 11.35
CA ALA A 222 -3.31 14.10 12.09
C ALA A 222 -4.01 15.28 11.41
N LYS A 223 -3.25 16.25 10.91
CA LYS A 223 -3.79 17.39 10.16
C LYS A 223 -4.50 16.92 8.90
N LEU A 224 -3.85 16.05 8.12
CA LEU A 224 -4.41 15.56 6.87
C LEU A 224 -5.64 14.66 7.11
N ALA A 225 -5.62 13.79 8.13
CA ALA A 225 -6.79 13.00 8.52
C ALA A 225 -7.99 13.90 8.84
N ALA A 226 -7.77 14.98 9.62
CA ALA A 226 -8.82 15.95 9.93
C ALA A 226 -9.35 16.68 8.69
N GLU A 227 -8.47 17.06 7.76
CA GLU A 227 -8.87 17.69 6.48
C GLU A 227 -9.72 16.73 5.64
N LEU A 228 -9.30 15.47 5.50
CA LEU A 228 -10.00 14.49 4.68
C LEU A 228 -11.36 14.09 5.27
N THR A 229 -11.43 13.90 6.59
CA THR A 229 -12.69 13.52 7.24
C THR A 229 -13.68 14.68 7.38
N ALA A 230 -13.20 15.92 7.28
CA ALA A 230 -14.06 17.11 7.22
C ALA A 230 -14.58 17.42 5.81
N ASP A 231 -14.03 16.79 4.77
CA ASP A 231 -14.48 16.99 3.39
C ASP A 231 -15.86 16.33 3.18
N PRO A 232 -16.91 17.11 2.84
CA PRO A 232 -18.24 16.55 2.60
C PRO A 232 -18.30 15.48 1.50
N GLU A 233 -17.42 15.57 0.46
CA GLU A 233 -17.35 14.58 -0.63
C GLU A 233 -16.72 13.24 -0.17
N LEU A 234 -16.08 13.23 0.98
CA LEU A 234 -15.44 12.05 1.58
C LEU A 234 -16.15 11.57 2.85
N SER A 235 -17.30 12.18 3.20
CA SER A 235 -18.11 11.73 4.33
C SER A 235 -18.68 10.32 4.11
N ARG A 236 -19.00 9.60 5.19
CA ARG A 236 -19.65 8.28 5.10
C ARG A 236 -20.94 8.30 4.28
N GLU A 237 -21.72 9.40 4.35
CA GLU A 237 -22.93 9.55 3.54
C GLU A 237 -22.60 9.71 2.05
N ALA A 238 -21.58 10.49 1.70
CA ALA A 238 -21.14 10.65 0.31
C ALA A 238 -20.50 9.37 -0.27
N LEU A 239 -19.97 8.50 0.59
CA LEU A 239 -19.32 7.24 0.23
C LEU A 239 -20.21 6.01 0.52
N LYS A 240 -21.50 6.20 0.80
CA LYS A 240 -22.39 5.13 1.27
C LYS A 240 -22.52 3.97 0.27
N ASP A 241 -22.51 4.26 -1.02
CA ASP A 241 -22.66 3.24 -2.05
C ASP A 241 -21.43 2.31 -2.05
N GLU A 242 -20.21 2.86 -2.01
CA GLU A 242 -18.99 2.06 -1.89
C GLU A 242 -18.90 1.35 -0.54
N LEU A 243 -19.30 2.01 0.54
CA LEU A 243 -19.30 1.41 1.87
C LEU A 243 -20.35 0.30 2.04
N SER A 244 -21.36 0.25 1.17
CA SER A 244 -22.33 -0.85 1.14
C SER A 244 -21.75 -2.16 0.61
N HIS A 245 -20.65 -2.11 -0.12
CA HIS A 245 -19.93 -3.30 -0.59
C HIS A 245 -19.17 -3.93 0.59
N GLY A 246 -19.63 -5.10 1.03
CA GLY A 246 -19.09 -5.76 2.23
C GLY A 246 -17.97 -6.77 1.96
N ALA A 247 -17.83 -7.26 0.73
CA ALA A 247 -16.85 -8.27 0.39
C ALA A 247 -15.50 -7.66 -0.01
N VAL A 248 -14.40 -8.24 0.49
CA VAL A 248 -13.03 -7.83 0.11
C VAL A 248 -12.81 -7.87 -1.39
N LYS A 249 -13.41 -8.86 -2.07
CA LYS A 249 -13.36 -8.98 -3.53
C LYS A 249 -13.93 -7.74 -4.24
N ASP A 250 -15.03 -7.18 -3.75
CA ASP A 250 -15.64 -5.99 -4.35
C ASP A 250 -14.70 -4.80 -4.22
N TRP A 251 -14.03 -4.63 -3.07
CA TRP A 251 -13.05 -3.56 -2.84
C TRP A 251 -11.84 -3.66 -3.77
N VAL A 252 -11.37 -4.90 -4.00
CA VAL A 252 -10.31 -5.17 -4.98
C VAL A 252 -10.76 -4.80 -6.38
N MET A 253 -11.99 -5.17 -6.78
CA MET A 253 -12.51 -4.85 -8.12
C MET A 253 -12.77 -3.36 -8.33
N GLU A 254 -13.15 -2.61 -7.29
CA GLU A 254 -13.17 -1.15 -7.33
C GLU A 254 -11.78 -0.58 -7.61
N SER A 255 -10.75 -1.04 -6.88
CA SER A 255 -9.37 -0.60 -7.08
C SER A 255 -8.86 -0.97 -8.48
N TYR A 256 -9.19 -2.16 -8.96
CA TYR A 256 -8.88 -2.60 -10.33
C TYR A 256 -9.52 -1.68 -11.39
N ALA A 257 -10.80 -1.31 -11.21
CA ALA A 257 -11.47 -0.39 -12.13
C ALA A 257 -10.81 1.00 -12.14
N VAL A 258 -10.46 1.52 -10.96
CA VAL A 258 -9.70 2.77 -10.80
C VAL A 258 -8.32 2.65 -11.46
N CYS A 259 -7.65 1.52 -11.27
CA CYS A 259 -6.34 1.26 -11.88
C CYS A 259 -6.41 1.37 -13.40
N LYS A 260 -7.38 0.73 -14.03
CA LYS A 260 -7.57 0.80 -15.48
C LYS A 260 -7.85 2.21 -15.97
N SER A 261 -8.87 2.86 -15.41
CA SER A 261 -9.39 4.13 -15.96
C SER A 261 -8.56 5.34 -15.56
N ILE A 262 -8.08 5.42 -14.31
CA ILE A 262 -7.37 6.59 -13.79
C ILE A 262 -5.85 6.39 -13.87
N VAL A 263 -5.35 5.26 -13.33
CA VAL A 263 -3.89 5.04 -13.26
C VAL A 263 -3.32 4.84 -14.64
N TYR A 264 -3.84 3.87 -15.39
CA TYR A 264 -3.33 3.55 -16.74
C TYR A 264 -3.98 4.37 -17.85
N ARG A 265 -4.99 5.20 -17.54
CA ARG A 265 -5.74 5.97 -18.57
C ARG A 265 -6.23 5.07 -19.70
N ASP A 266 -6.84 3.95 -19.35
CA ASP A 266 -7.28 2.91 -20.30
C ASP A 266 -6.16 2.43 -21.25
N GLY A 267 -4.93 2.42 -20.73
CA GLY A 267 -3.74 2.00 -21.47
C GLY A 267 -3.04 3.09 -22.28
N THR A 268 -3.52 4.33 -22.19
CA THR A 268 -2.95 5.47 -22.94
C THR A 268 -1.93 6.29 -22.14
N LEU A 269 -1.66 5.94 -20.87
CA LEU A 269 -0.68 6.64 -20.05
C LEU A 269 0.72 6.60 -20.69
N PRO A 270 1.32 7.76 -21.04
CA PRO A 270 2.67 7.79 -21.57
C PRO A 270 3.68 7.46 -20.45
N SER A 271 4.54 6.50 -20.73
CA SER A 271 5.59 6.06 -19.78
C SER A 271 6.79 5.48 -20.53
N SER A 272 7.93 5.38 -19.89
CA SER A 272 9.09 4.62 -20.37
C SER A 272 9.15 3.26 -19.65
N VAL A 273 9.68 2.23 -20.36
CA VAL A 273 9.95 0.94 -19.73
C VAL A 273 11.15 1.07 -18.79
N ALA A 274 11.01 0.59 -17.56
CA ALA A 274 12.11 0.58 -16.60
C ALA A 274 13.25 -0.31 -17.12
N PRO A 275 14.52 0.16 -17.10
CA PRO A 275 15.66 -0.66 -17.48
C PRO A 275 15.81 -1.88 -16.57
N ALA A 276 16.39 -2.96 -17.09
CA ALA A 276 16.69 -4.16 -16.31
C ALA A 276 17.63 -3.87 -15.12
N THR A 277 18.52 -2.90 -15.28
CA THR A 277 19.39 -2.44 -14.19
C THR A 277 18.60 -1.55 -13.25
N ARG A 278 18.42 -2.01 -12.03
CA ARG A 278 17.70 -1.29 -10.98
C ARG A 278 18.33 0.08 -10.70
N GLY A 279 17.48 1.10 -10.53
CA GLY A 279 17.94 2.47 -10.24
C GLY A 279 18.41 3.28 -11.45
N VAL A 280 18.43 2.69 -12.64
CA VAL A 280 18.72 3.42 -13.88
C VAL A 280 17.42 4.05 -14.38
N ILE A 281 17.48 5.33 -14.70
CA ILE A 281 16.35 6.08 -15.30
C ILE A 281 16.63 6.22 -16.79
N PRO A 282 15.69 5.85 -17.68
CA PRO A 282 15.87 6.01 -19.12
C PRO A 282 15.87 7.50 -19.49
N ASN A 283 16.55 7.84 -20.59
CA ASN A 283 16.49 9.18 -21.14
C ASN A 283 15.11 9.42 -21.80
N GLY A 284 14.63 10.67 -21.75
CA GLY A 284 13.42 11.08 -22.48
C GLY A 284 12.15 10.47 -21.91
N VAL A 285 12.06 10.28 -20.60
CA VAL A 285 10.83 9.86 -19.93
C VAL A 285 9.74 10.88 -20.27
N PRO A 286 8.58 10.44 -20.81
CA PRO A 286 7.50 11.36 -21.12
C PRO A 286 6.90 11.98 -19.85
N PRO A 287 6.51 13.27 -19.89
CA PRO A 287 5.83 13.90 -18.76
C PRO A 287 4.44 13.28 -18.56
N LEU A 288 3.97 13.30 -17.32
CA LEU A 288 2.59 12.96 -17.01
C LEU A 288 1.63 13.92 -17.76
N PRO A 289 0.50 13.42 -18.28
CA PRO A 289 -0.48 14.25 -18.97
C PRO A 289 -1.02 15.36 -18.07
N GLU A 290 -1.48 16.45 -18.69
CA GLU A 290 -2.17 17.51 -17.95
C GLU A 290 -3.38 16.96 -17.20
N GLY A 291 -3.54 17.40 -15.93
CA GLY A 291 -4.62 16.96 -15.05
C GLY A 291 -4.35 15.62 -14.33
N TYR A 292 -3.40 14.79 -14.81
CA TYR A 292 -3.14 13.47 -14.21
C TYR A 292 -2.80 13.55 -12.72
N GLU A 293 -1.93 14.46 -12.32
CA GLU A 293 -1.51 14.60 -10.92
C GLU A 293 -2.67 15.02 -10.02
N ALA A 294 -3.59 15.87 -10.51
CA ALA A 294 -4.79 16.27 -9.77
C ALA A 294 -5.78 15.10 -9.62
N ASP A 295 -6.01 14.34 -10.71
CA ASP A 295 -6.87 13.16 -10.68
C ASP A 295 -6.29 12.09 -9.75
N ALA A 296 -4.99 11.85 -9.79
CA ALA A 296 -4.30 10.90 -8.92
C ALA A 296 -4.43 11.30 -7.45
N ALA A 297 -4.17 12.56 -7.10
CA ALA A 297 -4.28 13.05 -5.73
C ALA A 297 -5.73 12.98 -5.21
N LYS A 298 -6.73 13.37 -6.02
CA LYS A 298 -8.15 13.26 -5.65
C LYS A 298 -8.54 11.81 -5.42
N THR A 299 -8.15 10.92 -6.33
CA THR A 299 -8.47 9.50 -6.26
C THR A 299 -7.80 8.85 -5.05
N ALA A 300 -6.51 9.09 -4.84
CA ALA A 300 -5.75 8.53 -3.72
C ALA A 300 -6.35 8.95 -2.36
N ARG A 301 -6.73 10.22 -2.19
CA ARG A 301 -7.42 10.71 -0.99
C ARG A 301 -8.73 9.96 -0.73
N ARG A 302 -9.55 9.77 -1.77
CA ARG A 302 -10.80 8.99 -1.66
C ARG A 302 -10.53 7.54 -1.27
N ARG A 303 -9.53 6.89 -1.88
CA ARG A 303 -9.18 5.49 -1.58
C ARG A 303 -8.67 5.33 -0.16
N ILE A 304 -7.87 6.25 0.37
CA ILE A 304 -7.41 6.24 1.77
C ILE A 304 -8.58 6.37 2.75
N VAL A 305 -9.52 7.29 2.51
CA VAL A 305 -10.68 7.46 3.40
C VAL A 305 -11.58 6.22 3.39
N LEU A 306 -11.83 5.64 2.21
CA LEU A 306 -12.56 4.36 2.10
C LEU A 306 -11.85 3.24 2.87
N ALA A 307 -10.52 3.13 2.74
CA ALA A 307 -9.72 2.17 3.49
C ALA A 307 -9.91 2.35 5.00
N GLY A 308 -9.77 3.57 5.51
CA GLY A 308 -9.93 3.87 6.93
C GLY A 308 -11.32 3.53 7.45
N TYR A 309 -12.38 3.87 6.72
CA TYR A 309 -13.75 3.53 7.14
C TYR A 309 -14.00 2.01 7.12
N ARG A 310 -13.55 1.32 6.07
CA ARG A 310 -13.69 -0.14 5.95
C ARG A 310 -12.88 -0.89 7.00
N LEU A 311 -11.67 -0.42 7.31
CA LEU A 311 -10.86 -0.98 8.40
C LEU A 311 -11.59 -0.84 9.74
N ALA A 312 -12.13 0.34 10.04
CA ALA A 312 -12.91 0.53 11.26
C ALA A 312 -14.13 -0.39 11.32
N ASP A 313 -14.88 -0.53 10.22
CA ASP A 313 -16.07 -1.37 10.16
C ASP A 313 -15.72 -2.86 10.37
N GLN A 314 -14.61 -3.35 9.79
CA GLN A 314 -14.11 -4.71 10.02
C GLN A 314 -13.72 -4.93 11.50
N ILE A 315 -12.95 -4.02 12.08
CA ILE A 315 -12.52 -4.14 13.47
C ILE A 315 -13.71 -4.04 14.43
N ASN A 316 -14.63 -3.10 14.22
CA ASN A 316 -15.86 -2.98 15.01
C ASN A 316 -16.76 -4.22 14.90
N ALA A 317 -16.74 -4.93 13.77
CA ALA A 317 -17.48 -6.16 13.59
C ALA A 317 -16.87 -7.35 14.36
N ILE A 318 -15.54 -7.40 14.44
CA ILE A 318 -14.78 -8.45 15.16
C ILE A 318 -14.89 -8.24 16.68
N TYR A 319 -14.76 -6.99 17.16
CA TYR A 319 -14.67 -6.65 18.59
C TYR A 319 -15.89 -5.84 19.05
N LYS A 320 -17.08 -6.49 19.02
CA LYS A 320 -18.36 -5.89 19.45
C LYS A 320 -18.49 -5.78 20.96
#